data_2b186abd7b1a3ef6fb21d8527f8b7ab1
#
_entry.id   2b186abd7b1a3ef6fb21d8527f8b7ab1
#
_cell.length_a   1.000
_cell.length_b   1.000
_cell.length_c   1.000
_cell.angle_alpha   90.00
_cell.angle_beta   90.00
_cell.angle_gamma   90.00
#
_symmetry.space_group_name_H-M   'P 1'
#
loop_
_entity.id
_entity.type
_entity.pdbx_description
1 polymer ?
#
loop_
_entity_poly.entity_id
_entity_poly.type
_entity_poly.pdbx_seq_one_letter_code
_entity_poly.pdbx_strand_id
1 'polypeptide(L)'
;CGERIREIYNFYIYVYYMFKQFFYFLSFFFIMNSFSQNNEIGVFIGNSNYIGDVGPTTYVNPFQNPNYVFGVLFRKNFSNRIAGRFSFNYSDIGSSDNWKSSVDYRKQRGKYFKNTISEISLGVDFNFFEFDLMNDALQMTPYVHTGINYLRYNALHYPIGMSQARKYGENSTFSIPITIGYKIKPFSNIILGLEVRANHSFTDNLDGSYPQYKNMELYSQKAFGANLSQDWYVFTGFTLTYIFGDQPCYCPK
;
A
#
# COMPACT_ATOMS: atom_id res chain seq x y z
N CYS A 1 7.45 -46.30 -28.64
CA CYS A 1 6.53 -46.47 -27.48
C CYS A 1 7.20 -46.15 -26.12
N GLY A 2 8.50 -46.43 -25.94
CA GLY A 2 9.18 -46.28 -24.66
C GLY A 2 9.42 -44.83 -24.21
N GLU A 3 9.64 -43.88 -25.13
CA GLU A 3 9.89 -42.47 -24.79
C GLU A 3 8.65 -41.76 -24.25
N ARG A 4 7.48 -42.00 -24.83
CA ARG A 4 6.22 -41.40 -24.38
C ARG A 4 5.82 -41.86 -22.96
N ILE A 5 6.12 -43.11 -22.60
CA ILE A 5 5.88 -43.64 -21.25
C ILE A 5 6.81 -42.97 -20.23
N ARG A 6 8.05 -42.71 -20.61
CA ARG A 6 9.06 -42.05 -19.75
C ARG A 6 8.71 -40.58 -19.48
N GLU A 7 8.18 -39.86 -20.48
CA GLU A 7 7.73 -38.48 -20.32
C GLU A 7 6.50 -38.39 -19.37
N ILE A 8 5.54 -39.30 -19.54
CA ILE A 8 4.35 -39.36 -18.66
C ILE A 8 4.80 -39.68 -17.22
N TYR A 9 5.72 -40.60 -17.02
CA TYR A 9 6.23 -40.96 -15.69
C TYR A 9 6.96 -39.80 -15.02
N ASN A 10 7.81 -39.06 -15.76
CA ASN A 10 8.51 -37.88 -15.27
C ASN A 10 7.54 -36.75 -14.95
N PHE A 11 6.48 -36.57 -15.72
CA PHE A 11 5.44 -35.59 -15.44
C PHE A 11 4.69 -35.90 -14.12
N TYR A 12 4.33 -37.18 -13.88
CA TYR A 12 3.70 -37.60 -12.63
C TYR A 12 4.61 -37.39 -11.42
N ILE A 13 5.88 -37.67 -11.55
CA ILE A 13 6.88 -37.43 -10.50
C ILE A 13 6.99 -35.92 -10.18
N TYR A 14 7.03 -35.09 -11.20
CA TYR A 14 7.11 -33.63 -11.03
C TYR A 14 5.87 -33.07 -10.34
N VAL A 15 4.69 -33.47 -10.77
CA VAL A 15 3.40 -33.08 -10.16
C VAL A 15 3.32 -33.56 -8.70
N TYR A 16 3.76 -34.77 -8.39
CA TYR A 16 3.80 -35.29 -7.03
C TYR A 16 4.72 -34.48 -6.11
N TYR A 17 5.93 -34.11 -6.57
CA TYR A 17 6.85 -33.27 -5.78
C TYR A 17 6.30 -31.84 -5.59
N MET A 18 5.68 -31.28 -6.58
CA MET A 18 5.04 -29.97 -6.49
C MET A 18 3.88 -29.97 -5.46
N PHE A 19 3.01 -31.00 -5.49
CA PHE A 19 1.95 -31.16 -4.48
C PHE A 19 2.52 -31.38 -3.07
N LYS A 20 3.59 -32.16 -2.95
CA LYS A 20 4.26 -32.42 -1.68
C LYS A 20 4.86 -31.14 -1.09
N GLN A 21 5.53 -30.32 -1.89
CA GLN A 21 6.07 -29.01 -1.46
C GLN A 21 4.96 -28.04 -1.09
N PHE A 22 3.87 -28.01 -1.84
CA PHE A 22 2.69 -27.20 -1.53
C PHE A 22 2.06 -27.63 -0.18
N PHE A 23 1.99 -28.93 0.10
CA PHE A 23 1.46 -29.45 1.35
C PHE A 23 2.37 -29.12 2.56
N TYR A 24 3.69 -29.15 2.38
CA TYR A 24 4.61 -28.70 3.43
C TYR A 24 4.51 -27.20 3.68
N PHE A 25 4.34 -26.40 2.63
CA PHE A 25 4.12 -24.97 2.76
C PHE A 25 2.80 -24.66 3.48
N LEU A 26 1.74 -25.39 3.15
CA LEU A 26 0.44 -25.28 3.80
C LEU A 26 0.50 -25.71 5.28
N SER A 27 1.18 -26.82 5.59
CA SER A 27 1.36 -27.30 6.97
C SER A 27 2.18 -26.32 7.83
N PHE A 28 3.17 -25.67 7.25
CA PHE A 28 3.93 -24.62 7.94
C PHE A 28 3.03 -23.43 8.35
N PHE A 29 2.06 -23.07 7.52
CA PHE A 29 1.06 -22.04 7.84
C PHE A 29 0.13 -22.47 9.00
N PHE A 30 -0.22 -23.76 9.11
CA PHE A 30 -1.06 -24.27 10.19
C PHE A 30 -0.34 -24.32 11.54
N ILE A 31 0.96 -24.53 11.56
CA ILE A 31 1.75 -24.60 12.82
C ILE A 31 1.88 -23.21 13.47
N MET A 32 1.79 -22.12 12.69
CA MET A 32 1.87 -20.75 13.20
C MET A 32 0.65 -20.30 14.02
N ASN A 33 -0.42 -21.10 14.11
CA ASN A 33 -1.66 -20.72 14.82
C ASN A 33 -1.70 -21.10 16.31
N SER A 34 -0.60 -21.61 16.88
CA SER A 34 -0.60 -22.16 18.25
C SER A 34 -0.28 -21.15 19.36
N PHE A 35 -0.13 -19.86 19.06
CA PHE A 35 0.04 -18.84 20.08
C PHE A 35 -1.26 -18.04 20.21
N SER A 36 -1.80 -17.98 21.43
CA SER A 36 -2.88 -17.07 21.83
C SER A 36 -2.45 -15.63 21.54
N GLN A 37 -2.74 -15.15 20.34
CA GLN A 37 -2.37 -13.82 19.85
C GLN A 37 -3.63 -13.09 19.48
N ASN A 38 -3.79 -11.89 20.02
CA ASN A 38 -4.87 -11.01 19.61
C ASN A 38 -4.61 -10.49 18.21
N ASN A 39 -5.59 -10.67 17.36
CA ASN A 39 -5.58 -10.20 15.99
C ASN A 39 -6.49 -8.98 15.89
N GLU A 40 -6.17 -8.11 14.96
CA GLU A 40 -6.97 -6.94 14.63
C GLU A 40 -7.39 -7.00 13.17
N ILE A 41 -8.64 -6.72 12.90
CA ILE A 41 -9.14 -6.47 11.54
C ILE A 41 -9.76 -5.09 11.51
N GLY A 42 -9.56 -4.35 10.44
CA GLY A 42 -10.09 -3.00 10.38
C GLY A 42 -10.11 -2.39 8.99
N VAL A 43 -10.56 -1.15 8.97
CA VAL A 43 -10.65 -0.33 7.78
C VAL A 43 -9.81 0.93 7.93
N PHE A 44 -9.32 1.42 6.80
CA PHE A 44 -8.65 2.70 6.65
C PHE A 44 -9.46 3.58 5.71
N ILE A 45 -9.71 4.82 6.10
CA ILE A 45 -10.41 5.80 5.27
C ILE A 45 -9.64 7.13 5.37
N GLY A 46 -9.36 7.73 4.24
CA GLY A 46 -8.61 8.99 4.23
C GLY A 46 -8.52 9.64 2.87
N ASN A 47 -7.55 10.54 2.77
CA ASN A 47 -7.22 11.26 1.54
C ASN A 47 -5.84 10.84 1.04
N SER A 48 -5.66 10.92 -0.27
CA SER A 48 -4.38 10.71 -0.94
C SER A 48 -3.85 12.00 -1.55
N ASN A 49 -2.54 12.18 -1.45
CA ASN A 49 -1.80 13.26 -2.09
C ASN A 49 -0.68 12.68 -2.94
N TYR A 50 -0.44 13.28 -4.08
CA TYR A 50 0.67 12.95 -4.97
C TYR A 50 1.75 14.02 -4.86
N ILE A 51 3.02 13.60 -4.86
CA ILE A 51 4.20 14.46 -4.89
C ILE A 51 5.15 13.92 -5.96
N GLY A 52 5.36 14.70 -7.02
CA GLY A 52 6.19 14.30 -8.14
C GLY A 52 6.30 15.43 -9.19
N ASP A 53 6.28 15.06 -10.47
CA ASP A 53 6.55 16.00 -11.56
C ASP A 53 5.37 16.89 -11.94
N VAL A 54 4.14 16.49 -11.67
CA VAL A 54 2.94 17.28 -11.94
C VAL A 54 2.33 17.79 -10.65
N GLY A 55 2.04 19.10 -10.61
CA GLY A 55 1.46 19.78 -9.47
C GLY A 55 2.48 20.37 -8.49
N PRO A 56 2.12 20.56 -7.21
CA PRO A 56 3.02 21.10 -6.21
C PRO A 56 4.21 20.19 -5.93
N THR A 57 5.35 20.78 -5.59
CA THR A 57 6.56 20.03 -5.16
C THR A 57 6.55 19.66 -3.71
N THR A 58 5.58 20.13 -2.94
CA THR A 58 5.46 19.92 -1.51
C THR A 58 4.14 19.23 -1.18
N TYR A 59 4.11 18.63 0.02
CA TYR A 59 2.86 18.09 0.56
C TYR A 59 1.78 19.17 0.61
N VAL A 60 0.64 18.88 0.01
CA VAL A 60 -0.52 19.78 -0.01
C VAL A 60 -1.49 19.35 1.08
N ASN A 61 -2.17 20.35 1.67
CA ASN A 61 -3.22 20.09 2.64
C ASN A 61 -4.21 19.02 2.11
N PRO A 62 -4.40 17.91 2.81
CA PRO A 62 -5.24 16.80 2.35
C PRO A 62 -6.69 17.20 2.11
N PHE A 63 -7.14 18.30 2.71
CA PHE A 63 -8.50 18.82 2.55
C PHE A 63 -8.71 19.68 1.29
N GLN A 64 -7.63 20.06 0.59
CA GLN A 64 -7.73 20.85 -0.65
C GLN A 64 -7.90 19.99 -1.90
N ASN A 65 -7.63 18.70 -1.81
CA ASN A 65 -7.70 17.81 -2.94
C ASN A 65 -8.48 16.54 -2.58
N PRO A 66 -9.70 16.37 -3.11
CA PRO A 66 -10.59 15.28 -2.74
C PRO A 66 -10.24 13.95 -3.43
N ASN A 67 -9.00 13.51 -3.35
CA ASN A 67 -8.65 12.14 -3.72
C ASN A 67 -8.81 11.27 -2.48
N TYR A 68 -9.67 10.27 -2.57
CA TYR A 68 -9.99 9.41 -1.45
C TYR A 68 -9.19 8.11 -1.51
N VAL A 69 -8.88 7.59 -0.34
CA VAL A 69 -8.34 6.25 -0.15
C VAL A 69 -9.24 5.47 0.80
N PHE A 70 -9.50 4.24 0.41
CA PHE A 70 -10.19 3.25 1.22
C PHE A 70 -9.34 1.99 1.30
N GLY A 71 -9.22 1.41 2.50
CA GLY A 71 -8.44 0.20 2.70
C GLY A 71 -9.01 -0.72 3.76
N VAL A 72 -8.58 -1.96 3.71
CA VAL A 72 -8.78 -2.95 4.77
C VAL A 72 -7.42 -3.37 5.30
N LEU A 73 -7.35 -3.67 6.58
CA LEU A 73 -6.11 -4.07 7.22
C LEU A 73 -6.34 -5.20 8.21
N PHE A 74 -5.33 -6.03 8.32
CA PHE A 74 -5.23 -7.08 9.32
C PHE A 74 -3.90 -6.91 10.05
N ARG A 75 -3.91 -6.97 11.38
CA ARG A 75 -2.71 -6.97 12.21
C ARG A 75 -2.67 -8.22 13.05
N LYS A 76 -1.50 -8.83 13.10
CA LYS A 76 -1.18 -9.93 14.02
C LYS A 76 -0.18 -9.40 15.04
N ASN A 77 -0.61 -9.28 16.29
CA ASN A 77 0.25 -8.77 17.35
C ASN A 77 1.15 -9.88 17.89
N PHE A 78 2.45 -9.75 17.69
CA PHE A 78 3.46 -10.67 18.20
C PHE A 78 3.87 -10.34 19.64
N SER A 79 3.77 -9.07 20.01
CA SER A 79 4.02 -8.55 21.35
C SER A 79 3.27 -7.22 21.55
N ASN A 80 3.30 -6.68 22.78
CA ASN A 80 2.70 -5.38 23.08
C ASN A 80 3.35 -4.22 22.27
N ARG A 81 4.50 -4.45 21.64
CA ARG A 81 5.23 -3.43 20.86
C ARG A 81 5.34 -3.73 19.38
N ILE A 82 5.19 -4.97 18.94
CA ILE A 82 5.44 -5.39 17.56
C ILE A 82 4.24 -6.14 17.01
N ALA A 83 3.75 -5.69 15.85
CA ALA A 83 2.70 -6.38 15.10
C ALA A 83 3.08 -6.50 13.62
N GLY A 84 2.76 -7.62 13.00
CA GLY A 84 2.75 -7.75 11.54
C GLY A 84 1.46 -7.17 10.98
N ARG A 85 1.56 -6.38 9.92
CA ARG A 85 0.41 -5.79 9.22
C ARG A 85 0.35 -6.29 7.77
N PHE A 86 -0.84 -6.72 7.39
CA PHE A 86 -1.24 -6.91 6.01
C PHE A 86 -2.34 -5.91 5.68
N SER A 87 -2.28 -5.23 4.54
CA SER A 87 -3.36 -4.34 4.12
C SER A 87 -3.54 -4.31 2.61
N PHE A 88 -4.79 -4.03 2.20
CA PHE A 88 -5.15 -3.72 0.84
C PHE A 88 -5.76 -2.32 0.81
N ASN A 89 -5.26 -1.45 -0.08
CA ASN A 89 -5.74 -0.10 -0.25
C ASN A 89 -6.11 0.16 -1.72
N TYR A 90 -7.20 0.87 -1.91
CA TYR A 90 -7.65 1.36 -3.20
C TYR A 90 -7.78 2.87 -3.11
N SER A 91 -7.18 3.59 -4.05
CA SER A 91 -7.12 5.04 -4.01
C SER A 91 -7.14 5.65 -5.39
N ASP A 92 -7.77 6.81 -5.49
CA ASP A 92 -7.52 7.76 -6.56
C ASP A 92 -6.36 8.68 -6.14
N ILE A 93 -5.44 8.96 -7.06
CA ILE A 93 -4.38 9.97 -6.95
C ILE A 93 -4.50 10.94 -8.11
N GLY A 94 -4.17 12.18 -7.88
CA GLY A 94 -4.20 13.17 -8.94
C GLY A 94 -3.57 14.48 -8.48
N SER A 95 -3.12 15.25 -9.46
CA SER A 95 -2.51 16.55 -9.23
C SER A 95 -2.66 17.45 -10.43
N SER A 96 -2.46 18.76 -10.23
CA SER A 96 -2.54 19.76 -11.27
C SER A 96 -1.49 20.86 -11.09
N ASP A 97 -0.85 21.22 -12.18
CA ASP A 97 0.09 22.33 -12.23
C ASP A 97 -0.58 23.68 -11.93
N ASN A 98 -1.89 23.79 -12.14
CA ASN A 98 -2.65 25.03 -11.91
C ASN A 98 -2.98 25.31 -10.44
N TRP A 99 -2.59 24.45 -9.52
CA TRP A 99 -2.82 24.71 -8.10
C TRP A 99 -1.98 25.89 -7.59
N LYS A 100 -2.53 26.63 -6.63
CA LYS A 100 -1.87 27.83 -6.06
C LYS A 100 -0.46 27.56 -5.55
N SER A 101 -0.24 26.38 -4.97
CA SER A 101 1.03 25.93 -4.41
C SER A 101 2.05 25.44 -5.44
N SER A 102 1.67 25.34 -6.71
CA SER A 102 2.59 24.95 -7.78
C SER A 102 3.53 26.11 -8.15
N VAL A 103 4.76 25.76 -8.53
CA VAL A 103 5.75 26.74 -8.99
C VAL A 103 5.38 27.28 -10.39
N ASP A 104 5.83 28.50 -10.72
CA ASP A 104 5.33 29.23 -11.88
C ASP A 104 5.60 28.55 -13.23
N TYR A 105 6.75 27.88 -13.41
CA TYR A 105 7.02 27.15 -14.65
C TYR A 105 6.05 25.97 -14.86
N ARG A 106 5.60 25.31 -13.77
CA ARG A 106 4.57 24.25 -13.85
C ARG A 106 3.22 24.84 -14.19
N LYS A 107 2.84 25.98 -13.59
CA LYS A 107 1.60 26.70 -13.96
C LYS A 107 1.54 27.06 -15.45
N GLN A 108 2.67 27.51 -16.02
CA GLN A 108 2.75 27.77 -17.46
C GLN A 108 2.59 26.51 -18.30
N ARG A 109 3.06 25.36 -17.82
CA ARG A 109 2.91 24.06 -18.48
C ARG A 109 1.46 23.55 -18.42
N GLY A 110 0.75 23.79 -17.30
CA GLY A 110 -0.67 23.55 -17.12
C GLY A 110 -1.11 22.09 -17.23
N LYS A 111 -0.26 21.13 -16.83
CA LYS A 111 -0.57 19.70 -16.87
C LYS A 111 -1.42 19.29 -15.67
N TYR A 112 -2.26 18.27 -15.88
CA TYR A 112 -3.00 17.63 -14.80
C TYR A 112 -3.26 16.17 -15.11
N PHE A 113 -3.38 15.34 -14.07
CA PHE A 113 -3.68 13.94 -14.21
C PHE A 113 -4.63 13.47 -13.09
N LYS A 114 -5.29 12.37 -13.37
CA LYS A 114 -5.98 11.53 -12.38
C LYS A 114 -5.62 10.08 -12.67
N ASN A 115 -5.24 9.35 -11.64
CA ASN A 115 -4.88 7.95 -11.71
C ASN A 115 -5.59 7.18 -10.60
N THR A 116 -5.82 5.90 -10.80
CA THR A 116 -6.34 5.00 -9.79
C THR A 116 -5.27 3.98 -9.48
N ILE A 117 -5.01 3.76 -8.21
CA ILE A 117 -4.03 2.82 -7.71
C ILE A 117 -4.66 1.80 -6.77
N SER A 118 -4.16 0.58 -6.82
CA SER A 118 -4.45 -0.44 -5.83
C SER A 118 -3.16 -1.02 -5.31
N GLU A 119 -3.05 -1.18 -4.00
CA GLU A 119 -1.84 -1.70 -3.36
C GLU A 119 -2.15 -2.82 -2.37
N ILE A 120 -1.27 -3.81 -2.34
CA ILE A 120 -1.20 -4.81 -1.29
C ILE A 120 0.07 -4.53 -0.50
N SER A 121 -0.05 -4.41 0.80
CA SER A 121 1.04 -4.07 1.72
C SER A 121 1.29 -5.20 2.71
N LEU A 122 2.55 -5.50 2.94
CA LEU A 122 3.01 -6.37 4.03
C LEU A 122 4.13 -5.66 4.78
N GLY A 123 4.00 -5.56 6.10
CA GLY A 123 4.99 -4.85 6.90
C GLY A 123 4.84 -5.08 8.39
N VAL A 124 5.55 -4.26 9.15
CA VAL A 124 5.64 -4.35 10.61
C VAL A 124 5.28 -3.01 11.24
N ASP A 125 4.44 -3.06 12.27
CA ASP A 125 4.12 -1.94 13.14
C ASP A 125 5.00 -2.03 14.40
N PHE A 126 5.56 -0.89 14.82
CA PHE A 126 6.28 -0.76 16.07
C PHE A 126 5.60 0.29 16.95
N ASN A 127 5.12 -0.11 18.13
CA ASN A 127 4.51 0.75 19.13
C ASN A 127 5.59 1.32 20.07
N PHE A 128 5.61 2.63 20.26
CA PHE A 128 6.56 3.27 21.15
C PHE A 128 6.28 2.98 22.62
N PHE A 129 5.00 2.91 22.99
CA PHE A 129 4.57 2.48 24.32
C PHE A 129 3.98 1.07 24.24
N GLU A 130 4.00 0.36 25.35
CA GLU A 130 3.34 -0.93 25.46
C GLU A 130 1.85 -0.76 25.22
N PHE A 131 1.31 -1.57 24.32
CA PHE A 131 -0.08 -1.53 23.93
C PHE A 131 -0.65 -2.94 24.08
N ASP A 132 -1.17 -3.20 25.29
CA ASP A 132 -1.70 -4.49 25.66
C ASP A 132 -3.18 -4.57 25.24
N LEU A 133 -3.47 -5.42 24.28
CA LEU A 133 -4.82 -5.61 23.77
C LEU A 133 -5.76 -6.27 24.80
N MET A 134 -5.19 -6.96 25.79
CA MET A 134 -5.94 -7.65 26.85
C MET A 134 -6.37 -6.71 28.00
N ASN A 135 -5.64 -5.61 28.19
CA ASN A 135 -5.95 -4.67 29.24
C ASN A 135 -7.14 -3.78 28.83
N ASP A 136 -8.23 -3.83 29.60
CA ASP A 136 -9.45 -3.04 29.30
C ASP A 136 -9.31 -1.53 29.62
N ALA A 137 -8.22 -1.12 30.26
CA ALA A 137 -7.96 0.29 30.48
C ALA A 137 -7.74 1.04 29.17
N LEU A 138 -8.04 2.36 29.20
CA LEU A 138 -7.71 3.25 28.09
C LEU A 138 -6.20 3.21 27.81
N GLN A 139 -5.85 2.81 26.61
CA GLN A 139 -4.46 2.78 26.14
C GLN A 139 -4.27 3.62 24.89
N MET A 140 -3.10 4.18 24.77
CA MET A 140 -2.73 4.99 23.61
C MET A 140 -1.23 4.88 23.33
N THR A 141 -0.86 4.89 22.05
CA THR A 141 0.54 4.83 21.64
C THR A 141 0.76 5.46 20.27
N PRO A 142 1.81 6.26 20.09
CA PRO A 142 2.34 6.52 18.77
C PRO A 142 2.98 5.24 18.23
N TYR A 143 2.97 5.08 16.91
CA TYR A 143 3.60 3.94 16.26
C TYR A 143 4.17 4.32 14.90
N VAL A 144 5.09 3.52 14.43
CA VAL A 144 5.61 3.58 13.08
C VAL A 144 5.33 2.27 12.36
N HIS A 145 5.11 2.36 11.04
CA HIS A 145 4.96 1.20 10.17
C HIS A 145 5.89 1.33 8.98
N THR A 146 6.50 0.21 8.60
CA THR A 146 7.24 0.09 7.35
C THR A 146 7.10 -1.32 6.78
N GLY A 147 7.37 -1.46 5.49
CA GLY A 147 7.22 -2.74 4.80
C GLY A 147 7.47 -2.63 3.31
N ILE A 148 6.78 -3.47 2.56
CA ILE A 148 6.80 -3.49 1.10
C ILE A 148 5.35 -3.49 0.61
N ASN A 149 5.06 -2.65 -0.39
CA ASN A 149 3.80 -2.64 -1.12
C ASN A 149 4.03 -3.15 -2.54
N TYR A 150 3.11 -3.97 -3.02
CA TYR A 150 2.93 -4.23 -4.44
C TYR A 150 1.83 -3.30 -4.95
N LEU A 151 2.19 -2.42 -5.87
CA LEU A 151 1.35 -1.35 -6.39
C LEU A 151 0.96 -1.64 -7.84
N ARG A 152 -0.34 -1.62 -8.14
CA ARG A 152 -0.89 -1.65 -9.50
C ARG A 152 -1.52 -0.29 -9.81
N TYR A 153 -1.22 0.26 -11.00
CA TYR A 153 -1.64 1.59 -11.39
C TYR A 153 -1.94 1.66 -12.89
N ASN A 154 -2.69 2.69 -13.31
CA ASN A 154 -2.89 2.95 -14.73
C ASN A 154 -1.66 3.63 -15.32
N ALA A 155 -1.11 3.06 -16.38
CA ALA A 155 -0.04 3.68 -17.14
C ALA A 155 -0.61 4.86 -17.94
N LEU A 156 -0.08 6.06 -17.68
CA LEU A 156 -0.56 7.33 -18.25
C LEU A 156 0.45 7.90 -19.25
N HIS A 157 -0.07 8.71 -20.15
CA HIS A 157 0.72 9.54 -21.05
C HIS A 157 -0.01 10.86 -21.37
N TYR A 158 0.70 11.87 -21.81
CA TYR A 158 0.11 13.11 -22.30
C TYR A 158 0.08 13.10 -23.83
N PRO A 159 -1.11 13.01 -24.47
CA PRO A 159 -1.21 13.16 -25.94
C PRO A 159 -0.69 14.51 -26.39
N ILE A 160 -0.19 14.58 -27.63
CA ILE A 160 0.32 15.82 -28.22
C ILE A 160 -0.78 16.88 -28.21
N GLY A 161 -0.46 18.09 -27.71
CA GLY A 161 -1.38 19.21 -27.61
C GLY A 161 -2.38 19.15 -26.45
N MET A 162 -2.36 18.09 -25.60
CA MET A 162 -3.26 17.98 -24.47
C MET A 162 -2.56 18.27 -23.15
N SER A 163 -3.29 18.91 -22.22
CA SER A 163 -2.85 19.14 -20.84
C SER A 163 -3.25 18.01 -19.89
N GLN A 164 -4.19 17.15 -20.29
CA GLN A 164 -4.68 16.04 -19.50
C GLN A 164 -3.96 14.74 -19.84
N ALA A 165 -3.51 14.03 -18.81
CA ALA A 165 -3.00 12.67 -18.97
C ALA A 165 -4.11 11.70 -19.35
N ARG A 166 -3.81 10.70 -20.19
CA ARG A 166 -4.72 9.63 -20.59
C ARG A 166 -4.10 8.27 -20.33
N LYS A 167 -4.94 7.30 -19.97
CA LYS A 167 -4.56 5.91 -19.79
C LYS A 167 -4.26 5.27 -21.14
N TYR A 168 -3.14 4.52 -21.22
CA TYR A 168 -2.81 3.67 -22.35
C TYR A 168 -2.64 2.19 -21.98
N GLY A 169 -2.55 1.88 -20.69
CA GLY A 169 -2.37 0.52 -20.18
C GLY A 169 -2.44 0.47 -18.67
N GLU A 170 -1.99 -0.64 -18.13
CA GLU A 170 -1.81 -0.84 -16.69
C GLU A 170 -0.41 -1.38 -16.44
N ASN A 171 0.20 -0.92 -15.35
CA ASN A 171 1.52 -1.36 -14.90
C ASN A 171 1.48 -1.68 -13.41
N SER A 172 2.53 -2.35 -12.97
CA SER A 172 2.75 -2.63 -11.55
C SER A 172 4.18 -2.32 -11.15
N THR A 173 4.36 -1.96 -9.89
CA THR A 173 5.66 -1.67 -9.30
C THR A 173 5.63 -1.99 -7.80
N PHE A 174 6.76 -1.86 -7.15
CA PHE A 174 6.85 -1.91 -5.70
C PHE A 174 6.93 -0.49 -5.13
N SER A 175 6.57 -0.35 -3.85
CA SER A 175 6.82 0.87 -3.07
C SER A 175 7.17 0.52 -1.63
N ILE A 176 7.84 1.46 -0.96
CA ILE A 176 8.18 1.34 0.46
C ILE A 176 7.31 2.33 1.24
N PRO A 177 6.42 1.85 2.13
CA PRO A 177 5.65 2.70 3.01
C PRO A 177 6.47 3.09 4.23
N ILE A 178 6.37 4.36 4.61
CA ILE A 178 6.82 4.90 5.89
C ILE A 178 5.60 5.56 6.52
N THR A 179 5.08 4.97 7.59
CA THR A 179 3.88 5.48 8.27
C THR A 179 4.24 5.95 9.67
N ILE A 180 3.70 7.08 10.04
CA ILE A 180 3.63 7.56 11.42
C ILE A 180 2.16 7.60 11.79
N GLY A 181 1.82 7.00 12.92
CA GLY A 181 0.45 6.96 13.40
C GLY A 181 0.35 7.12 14.91
N TYR A 182 -0.85 7.38 15.33
CA TYR A 182 -1.25 7.39 16.73
C TYR A 182 -2.51 6.56 16.89
N LYS A 183 -2.53 5.66 17.84
CA LYS A 183 -3.70 4.80 18.09
C LYS A 183 -4.13 4.85 19.55
N ILE A 184 -5.43 4.72 19.74
CA ILE A 184 -6.11 4.73 21.04
C ILE A 184 -7.09 3.57 21.08
N LYS A 185 -7.15 2.89 22.21
CA LYS A 185 -8.12 1.84 22.52
C LYS A 185 -9.13 2.38 23.55
N PRO A 186 -10.24 3.01 23.08
CA PRO A 186 -11.24 3.58 23.98
C PRO A 186 -12.16 2.51 24.61
N PHE A 187 -12.32 1.35 23.96
CA PHE A 187 -13.15 0.22 24.39
C PHE A 187 -12.38 -1.08 24.26
N SER A 188 -12.82 -2.12 24.97
CA SER A 188 -12.11 -3.42 25.04
C SER A 188 -11.73 -4.00 23.68
N ASN A 189 -12.58 -3.83 22.65
CA ASN A 189 -12.38 -4.47 21.35
C ASN A 189 -12.21 -3.51 20.17
N ILE A 190 -12.17 -2.19 20.42
CA ILE A 190 -12.10 -1.19 19.35
C ILE A 190 -10.86 -0.32 19.51
N ILE A 191 -10.12 -0.16 18.41
CA ILE A 191 -8.98 0.74 18.32
C ILE A 191 -9.28 1.78 17.23
N LEU A 192 -9.10 3.03 17.57
CA LEU A 192 -9.11 4.15 16.64
C LEU A 192 -7.67 4.61 16.39
N GLY A 193 -7.34 4.92 15.15
CA GLY A 193 -6.02 5.42 14.80
C GLY A 193 -6.08 6.56 13.80
N LEU A 194 -5.06 7.39 13.83
CA LEU A 194 -4.75 8.41 12.83
C LEU A 194 -3.41 8.06 12.21
N GLU A 195 -3.33 8.04 10.88
CA GLU A 195 -2.11 7.69 10.15
C GLU A 195 -1.77 8.73 9.08
N VAL A 196 -0.47 8.98 8.94
CA VAL A 196 0.12 9.62 7.78
C VAL A 196 1.14 8.64 7.21
N ARG A 197 0.93 8.20 5.96
CA ARG A 197 1.74 7.20 5.27
C ARG A 197 2.33 7.79 4.01
N ALA A 198 3.64 8.00 3.98
CA ALA A 198 4.38 8.34 2.79
C ALA A 198 4.86 7.06 2.08
N ASN A 199 4.56 6.92 0.80
CA ASN A 199 4.94 5.78 0.00
C ASN A 199 5.91 6.23 -1.09
N HIS A 200 7.12 5.69 -1.05
CA HIS A 200 8.11 5.87 -2.11
C HIS A 200 7.92 4.78 -3.16
N SER A 201 7.46 5.14 -4.35
CA SER A 201 7.27 4.17 -5.45
C SER A 201 8.54 4.00 -6.26
N PHE A 202 8.77 2.82 -6.82
CA PHE A 202 9.89 2.57 -7.74
C PHE A 202 9.47 2.78 -9.20
N THR A 203 8.70 3.82 -9.44
CA THR A 203 8.28 4.24 -10.79
C THR A 203 8.19 5.76 -10.86
N ASP A 204 8.37 6.29 -12.06
CA ASP A 204 8.25 7.71 -12.41
C ASP A 204 7.10 7.92 -13.41
N ASN A 205 6.11 7.03 -13.41
CA ASN A 205 4.99 7.08 -14.36
C ASN A 205 3.61 6.98 -13.71
N LEU A 206 3.48 7.37 -12.43
CA LEU A 206 2.16 7.48 -11.81
C LEU A 206 1.36 8.65 -12.37
N ASP A 207 2.04 9.70 -12.80
CA ASP A 207 1.47 10.95 -13.33
C ASP A 207 1.48 11.06 -14.86
N GLY A 208 2.14 10.11 -15.55
CA GLY A 208 2.29 10.12 -16.99
C GLY A 208 3.41 11.03 -17.54
N SER A 209 4.28 11.56 -16.67
CA SER A 209 5.42 12.40 -17.07
C SER A 209 6.50 11.63 -17.81
N TYR A 210 6.61 10.31 -17.54
CA TYR A 210 7.62 9.43 -18.14
C TYR A 210 7.00 8.13 -18.69
N PRO A 211 6.28 8.17 -19.84
CA PRO A 211 5.66 7.00 -20.45
C PRO A 211 6.72 6.02 -20.96
N GLN A 212 6.60 4.75 -20.59
CA GLN A 212 7.60 3.71 -20.87
C GLN A 212 7.34 2.88 -22.16
N TYR A 213 6.33 3.24 -22.93
CA TYR A 213 5.92 2.45 -24.10
C TYR A 213 6.60 2.93 -25.38
N LYS A 214 7.39 2.04 -26.03
CA LYS A 214 8.22 2.37 -27.23
C LYS A 214 7.45 2.94 -28.42
N ASN A 215 6.16 2.60 -28.60
CA ASN A 215 5.35 3.06 -29.72
C ASN A 215 4.56 4.34 -29.40
N MET A 216 4.73 4.92 -28.21
CA MET A 216 4.04 6.14 -27.79
C MET A 216 4.67 7.42 -28.29
N GLU A 217 5.90 7.40 -28.82
CA GLU A 217 6.62 8.57 -29.33
C GLU A 217 5.85 9.32 -30.44
N LEU A 218 5.02 8.61 -31.22
CA LEU A 218 4.20 9.21 -32.29
C LEU A 218 2.96 9.95 -31.77
N TYR A 219 2.44 9.61 -30.58
CA TYR A 219 1.18 10.14 -30.07
C TYR A 219 1.32 10.85 -28.72
N SER A 220 2.45 10.69 -28.07
CA SER A 220 2.74 11.23 -26.75
C SER A 220 3.66 12.43 -26.85
N GLN A 221 3.49 13.37 -25.92
CA GLN A 221 4.49 14.41 -25.69
C GLN A 221 5.78 13.75 -25.18
N LYS A 222 6.92 14.43 -25.42
CA LYS A 222 8.20 14.01 -24.85
C LYS A 222 8.09 13.92 -23.34
N ALA A 223 8.79 12.97 -22.74
CA ALA A 223 8.94 12.87 -21.30
C ALA A 223 9.48 14.22 -20.76
N PHE A 224 8.87 14.70 -19.69
CA PHE A 224 9.22 15.99 -19.08
C PHE A 224 9.52 15.89 -17.59
N GLY A 225 9.37 14.69 -17.01
CA GLY A 225 9.71 14.37 -15.64
C GLY A 225 11.20 14.20 -15.41
N ALA A 226 11.63 14.31 -14.16
CA ALA A 226 12.99 14.05 -13.74
C ALA A 226 13.17 12.57 -13.45
N ASN A 227 13.76 11.83 -14.39
CA ASN A 227 13.99 10.38 -14.33
C ASN A 227 14.73 9.87 -13.06
N LEU A 228 15.18 10.76 -12.19
CA LEU A 228 15.88 10.45 -10.93
C LEU A 228 15.03 10.70 -9.68
N SER A 229 13.87 11.34 -9.81
CA SER A 229 12.95 11.60 -8.70
C SER A 229 11.70 10.74 -8.84
N GLN A 230 11.78 9.51 -8.35
CA GLN A 230 10.64 8.60 -8.34
C GLN A 230 9.43 9.20 -7.64
N ASP A 231 8.24 8.80 -8.07
CA ASP A 231 6.98 9.33 -7.59
C ASP A 231 6.70 8.96 -6.13
N TRP A 232 6.17 9.91 -5.38
CA TRP A 232 5.69 9.71 -4.02
C TRP A 232 4.18 9.92 -3.95
N TYR A 233 3.54 9.15 -3.10
CA TYR A 233 2.15 9.42 -2.72
C TYR A 233 1.97 9.26 -1.21
N VAL A 234 1.11 10.10 -0.64
CA VAL A 234 0.90 10.18 0.81
C VAL A 234 -0.57 9.93 1.10
N PHE A 235 -0.83 8.97 1.98
CA PHE A 235 -2.16 8.74 2.53
C PHE A 235 -2.25 9.37 3.92
N THR A 236 -3.33 10.10 4.17
CA THR A 236 -3.63 10.67 5.48
C THR A 236 -5.06 10.31 5.85
N GLY A 237 -5.27 9.65 6.97
CA GLY A 237 -6.61 9.19 7.32
C GLY A 237 -6.70 8.51 8.67
N PHE A 238 -7.85 7.89 8.88
CA PHE A 238 -8.23 7.24 10.11
C PHE A 238 -8.31 5.73 9.90
N THR A 239 -7.93 4.99 10.94
CA THR A 239 -8.16 3.55 11.05
C THR A 239 -9.19 3.27 12.12
N LEU A 240 -10.06 2.32 11.85
CA LEU A 240 -10.96 1.71 12.82
C LEU A 240 -10.71 0.21 12.80
N THR A 241 -10.23 -0.36 13.90
CA THR A 241 -9.94 -1.79 14.00
C THR A 241 -10.69 -2.45 15.13
N TYR A 242 -11.07 -3.69 14.90
CA TYR A 242 -11.72 -4.58 15.86
C TYR A 242 -10.75 -5.68 16.27
N ILE A 243 -10.61 -5.89 17.58
CA ILE A 243 -9.77 -6.92 18.19
C ILE A 243 -10.55 -8.21 18.28
N PHE A 244 -9.95 -9.32 17.84
CA PHE A 244 -10.51 -10.66 17.98
C PHE A 244 -9.42 -11.69 18.27
N GLY A 245 -9.79 -12.77 18.90
CA GLY A 245 -8.90 -13.88 19.29
C GLY A 245 -9.26 -14.39 20.67
N ASP A 246 -8.76 -15.59 20.99
CA ASP A 246 -9.02 -16.23 22.26
C ASP A 246 -8.17 -15.59 23.37
N GLN A 247 -8.82 -15.15 24.41
CA GLN A 247 -8.13 -14.73 25.64
C GLN A 247 -7.59 -15.98 26.35
N PRO A 248 -6.29 -16.07 26.66
CA PRO A 248 -5.81 -17.15 27.50
C PRO A 248 -6.46 -17.02 28.88
N CYS A 249 -7.17 -18.05 29.30
CA CYS A 249 -7.68 -18.14 30.67
C CYS A 249 -6.48 -18.24 31.62
N TYR A 250 -6.02 -17.14 32.18
CA TYR A 250 -5.14 -17.18 33.34
C TYR A 250 -6.00 -17.51 34.58
N CYS A 251 -5.90 -18.74 35.07
CA CYS A 251 -6.36 -19.02 36.43
C CYS A 251 -5.46 -18.21 37.39
N PRO A 252 -5.97 -17.26 38.17
CA PRO A 252 -5.18 -16.63 39.22
C PRO A 252 -4.77 -17.72 40.22
N LYS A 253 -3.48 -17.78 40.50
CA LYS A 253 -2.94 -18.61 41.59
C LYS A 253 -3.26 -17.99 42.94
#